data_013bf74a5c9662e15ca3ffa2ddea8e5d
#
_entry.id   013bf74a5c9662e15ca3ffa2ddea8e5d
#
_cell.length_a   1.000
_cell.length_b   1.000
_cell.length_c   1.000
_cell.angle_alpha   90.00
_cell.angle_beta   90.00
_cell.angle_gamma   90.00
#
_symmetry.space_group_name_H-M   'P 1'
#
loop_
_entity.id
_entity.type
_entity.pdbx_description
1 polymer ?
#
loop_
_entity_poly.entity_id
_entity_poly.type
_entity_poly.pdbx_seq_one_letter_code
_entity_poly.pdbx_strand_id
1 'polypeptide(L)'
;DSILGEVDKFADLIIKAAGHCQSLFIPLWILPSHLRGLGLMDFKRDQGVSASLLEMNNRLVGRISRTGNIYPLNSPRWIQKVGERSFSPKQWYLGKVAFSNEVFKEAILDIKAGLSALNGQARKLLVVDLDDTLWGGVVGEV
;
A
#
# COMPACT_ATOMS: atom_id res chain seq x y z
N ASP A 1 17.71 20.24 -5.53
CA ASP A 1 16.37 20.02 -4.94
C ASP A 1 16.45 18.79 -4.04
N SER A 2 15.92 18.87 -2.82
CA SER A 2 15.89 17.70 -1.93
C SER A 2 14.81 16.73 -2.41
N ILE A 3 14.98 15.42 -2.15
CA ILE A 3 13.99 14.39 -2.50
C ILE A 3 12.61 14.72 -1.90
N LEU A 4 12.57 15.32 -0.71
CA LEU A 4 11.33 15.75 -0.07
C LEU A 4 10.66 16.91 -0.80
N GLY A 5 11.43 17.78 -1.44
CA GLY A 5 10.90 18.83 -2.31
C GLY A 5 10.17 18.26 -3.53
N GLU A 6 10.67 17.16 -4.10
CA GLU A 6 9.99 16.47 -5.20
C GLU A 6 8.71 15.76 -4.70
N VAL A 7 8.71 15.22 -3.48
CA VAL A 7 7.50 14.67 -2.85
C VAL A 7 6.42 15.75 -2.68
N ASP A 8 6.81 16.97 -2.27
CA ASP A 8 5.87 18.08 -2.13
C ASP A 8 5.27 18.47 -3.49
N LYS A 9 6.08 18.60 -4.53
CA LYS A 9 5.59 18.88 -5.89
C LYS A 9 4.63 17.79 -6.38
N PHE A 10 4.96 16.53 -6.13
CA PHE A 10 4.10 15.40 -6.47
C PHE A 10 2.78 15.44 -5.70
N ALA A 11 2.80 15.73 -4.40
CA ALA A 11 1.60 15.88 -3.59
C ALA A 11 0.69 17.02 -4.12
N ASP A 12 1.26 18.14 -4.54
CA ASP A 12 0.50 19.26 -5.11
C ASP A 12 -0.18 18.87 -6.43
N LEU A 13 0.48 18.06 -7.27
CA LEU A 13 -0.13 17.52 -8.49
C LEU A 13 -1.29 16.57 -8.17
N ILE A 14 -1.13 15.69 -7.18
CA ILE A 14 -2.20 14.78 -6.71
C ILE A 14 -3.41 15.59 -6.20
N ILE A 15 -3.17 16.60 -5.37
CA ILE A 15 -4.24 17.44 -4.83
C ILE A 15 -4.98 18.19 -5.96
N LYS A 16 -4.24 18.71 -6.93
CA LYS A 16 -4.85 19.34 -8.11
C LYS A 16 -5.68 18.34 -8.93
N ALA A 17 -5.17 17.13 -9.16
CA ALA A 17 -5.88 16.08 -9.88
C ALA A 17 -7.15 15.63 -9.15
N ALA A 18 -7.14 15.59 -7.82
CA ALA A 18 -8.30 15.24 -7.01
C ALA A 18 -9.51 16.18 -7.20
N GLY A 19 -9.26 17.43 -7.58
CA GLY A 19 -10.33 18.37 -7.93
C GLY A 19 -11.12 17.99 -9.18
N HIS A 20 -10.64 17.03 -9.99
CA HIS A 20 -11.27 16.58 -11.24
C HIS A 20 -11.84 15.16 -11.17
N CYS A 21 -11.81 14.50 -10.02
CA CYS A 21 -12.30 13.13 -9.84
C CYS A 21 -13.02 12.94 -8.51
N GLN A 22 -13.94 11.97 -8.46
CA GLN A 22 -14.71 11.66 -7.25
C GLN A 22 -13.83 11.00 -6.18
N SER A 23 -12.90 10.16 -6.59
CA SER A 23 -12.00 9.44 -5.68
C SER A 23 -10.66 9.21 -6.36
N LEU A 24 -9.58 9.37 -5.62
CA LEU A 24 -8.22 9.17 -6.09
C LEU A 24 -7.48 8.23 -5.14
N PHE A 25 -7.03 7.10 -5.65
CA PHE A 25 -6.28 6.10 -4.89
C PHE A 25 -4.79 6.23 -5.18
N ILE A 26 -3.99 6.43 -4.15
CA ILE A 26 -2.55 6.67 -4.28
C ILE A 26 -1.79 5.56 -3.55
N PRO A 27 -1.11 4.65 -4.28
CA PRO A 27 -0.25 3.67 -3.64
C PRO A 27 0.97 4.35 -3.01
N LEU A 28 1.37 3.91 -1.83
CA LEU A 28 2.61 4.33 -1.20
C LEU A 28 3.81 3.75 -1.94
N TRP A 29 4.94 4.44 -1.92
CA TRP A 29 6.18 3.91 -2.47
C TRP A 29 6.68 2.73 -1.66
N ILE A 30 7.12 1.70 -2.34
CA ILE A 30 7.63 0.46 -1.77
C ILE A 30 8.90 0.03 -2.48
N LEU A 31 9.78 -0.63 -1.73
CA LEU A 31 10.95 -1.26 -2.31
C LEU A 31 10.58 -2.67 -2.80
N PRO A 32 11.06 -3.07 -3.98
CA PRO A 32 10.98 -4.46 -4.42
C PRO A 32 11.68 -5.39 -3.43
N SER A 33 11.13 -6.58 -3.21
CA SER A 33 11.62 -7.54 -2.20
C SER A 33 13.07 -8.02 -2.43
N HIS A 34 13.56 -7.93 -3.66
CA HIS A 34 14.94 -8.31 -4.01
C HIS A 34 15.99 -7.26 -3.63
N LEU A 35 15.58 -6.03 -3.32
CA LEU A 35 16.47 -4.96 -2.88
C LEU A 35 16.70 -5.07 -1.37
N ARG A 36 17.91 -5.41 -0.98
CA ARG A 36 18.30 -5.55 0.43
C ARG A 36 18.65 -4.23 1.11
N GLY A 37 18.62 -3.12 0.37
CA GLY A 37 19.06 -1.83 0.91
C GLY A 37 20.53 -1.80 1.29
N LEU A 38 20.85 -1.03 2.33
CA LEU A 38 22.21 -0.85 2.85
C LEU A 38 22.48 -1.65 4.15
N GLY A 39 21.72 -2.73 4.39
CA GLY A 39 21.86 -3.56 5.59
C GLY A 39 21.64 -2.75 6.88
N LEU A 40 22.58 -2.78 7.83
CA LEU A 40 22.46 -2.07 9.11
C LEU A 40 22.32 -0.55 8.98
N MET A 41 22.74 0.01 7.84
CA MET A 41 22.65 1.45 7.58
C MET A 41 21.30 1.87 6.97
N ASP A 42 20.44 0.91 6.59
CA ASP A 42 19.27 1.16 5.78
C ASP A 42 18.21 2.00 6.48
N PHE A 43 18.13 1.95 7.80
CA PHE A 43 17.28 2.80 8.63
C PHE A 43 17.98 3.99 9.27
N LYS A 44 19.27 4.23 8.95
CA LYS A 44 19.91 5.46 9.41
C LYS A 44 19.42 6.66 8.60
N ARG A 45 19.02 7.69 9.33
CA ARG A 45 18.58 8.96 8.76
C ARG A 45 19.64 9.51 7.82
N ASP A 46 19.19 10.07 6.70
CA ASP A 46 20.01 10.71 5.65
C ASP A 46 20.99 9.76 4.91
N GLN A 47 20.95 8.45 5.16
CA GLN A 47 21.86 7.48 4.55
C GLN A 47 21.12 6.28 3.95
N GLY A 48 20.08 5.79 4.62
CA GLY A 48 19.40 4.56 4.24
C GLY A 48 18.26 4.76 3.25
N VAL A 49 18.10 3.82 2.32
CA VAL A 49 17.01 3.84 1.35
C VAL A 49 15.66 3.64 2.04
N SER A 50 15.58 2.71 3.00
CA SER A 50 14.34 2.46 3.75
C SER A 50 13.96 3.65 4.63
N ALA A 51 14.93 4.31 5.27
CA ALA A 51 14.67 5.54 6.03
C ALA A 51 14.12 6.65 5.14
N SER A 52 14.77 6.88 4.00
CA SER A 52 14.32 7.89 3.03
C SER A 52 12.92 7.59 2.48
N LEU A 53 12.63 6.32 2.15
CA LEU A 53 11.32 5.92 1.65
C LEU A 53 10.22 6.10 2.69
N LEU A 54 10.51 5.78 3.96
CA LEU A 54 9.59 6.01 5.06
C LEU A 54 9.27 7.50 5.23
N GLU A 55 10.29 8.36 5.17
CA GLU A 55 10.12 9.81 5.27
C GLU A 55 9.33 10.36 4.08
N MET A 56 9.62 9.91 2.86
CA MET A 56 8.84 10.27 1.66
C MET A 56 7.36 9.90 1.80
N ASN A 57 7.06 8.67 2.23
CA ASN A 57 5.69 8.22 2.42
C ASN A 57 4.98 9.01 3.52
N ASN A 58 5.63 9.25 4.65
CA ASN A 58 5.09 10.07 5.73
C ASN A 58 4.80 11.51 5.26
N ARG A 59 5.70 12.10 4.49
CA ARG A 59 5.53 13.44 3.92
C ARG A 59 4.34 13.48 2.96
N LEU A 60 4.26 12.50 2.05
CA LEU A 60 3.17 12.39 1.09
C LEU A 60 1.82 12.27 1.81
N VAL A 61 1.69 11.30 2.71
CA VAL A 61 0.45 11.07 3.46
C VAL A 61 0.05 12.31 4.26
N GLY A 62 1.00 12.96 4.94
CA GLY A 62 0.75 14.18 5.70
C GLY A 62 0.21 15.34 4.85
N ARG A 63 0.60 15.40 3.57
CA ARG A 63 0.12 16.40 2.62
C ARG A 63 -1.28 16.09 2.08
N ILE A 64 -1.51 14.85 1.63
CA ILE A 64 -2.73 14.46 0.92
C ILE A 64 -3.91 14.14 1.84
N SER A 65 -3.65 13.75 3.10
CA SER A 65 -4.70 13.34 4.07
C SER A 65 -5.71 14.44 4.42
N ARG A 66 -5.41 15.69 4.10
CA ARG A 66 -6.32 16.82 4.30
C ARG A 66 -7.37 16.95 3.21
N THR A 67 -7.23 16.21 2.12
CA THR A 67 -8.14 16.24 0.97
C THR A 67 -9.03 15.00 1.03
N GLY A 68 -10.33 15.21 1.25
CA GLY A 68 -11.27 14.14 1.63
C GLY A 68 -11.53 13.06 0.60
N ASN A 69 -11.15 13.27 -0.68
CA ASN A 69 -11.33 12.30 -1.76
C ASN A 69 -10.02 11.64 -2.23
N ILE A 70 -8.93 11.80 -1.49
CA ILE A 70 -7.67 11.12 -1.75
C ILE A 70 -7.45 10.01 -0.71
N TYR A 71 -7.22 8.81 -1.18
CA TYR A 71 -7.09 7.60 -0.36
C TYR A 71 -5.71 6.96 -0.56
N PRO A 72 -4.77 7.12 0.40
CA PRO A 72 -3.51 6.40 0.35
C PRO A 72 -3.75 4.91 0.54
N LEU A 73 -3.15 4.08 -0.33
CA LEU A 73 -3.23 2.63 -0.28
C LEU A 73 -2.01 2.04 0.43
N ASN A 74 -2.21 1.03 1.25
CA ASN A 74 -1.14 0.33 1.96
C ASN A 74 -0.42 -0.67 1.05
N SER A 75 0.34 -0.15 0.08
CA SER A 75 1.11 -0.94 -0.88
C SER A 75 2.11 -1.93 -0.24
N PRO A 76 2.79 -1.62 0.90
CA PRO A 76 3.63 -2.58 1.61
C PRO A 76 2.94 -3.91 1.92
N ARG A 77 1.65 -3.87 2.24
CA ARG A 77 0.84 -5.07 2.53
C ARG A 77 0.75 -6.02 1.33
N TRP A 78 0.73 -5.50 0.11
CA TRP A 78 0.68 -6.33 -1.10
C TRP A 78 1.95 -7.16 -1.25
N ILE A 79 3.12 -6.52 -1.00
CA ILE A 79 4.41 -7.22 -1.02
C ILE A 79 4.48 -8.27 0.08
N GLN A 80 4.05 -7.93 1.30
CA GLN A 80 4.05 -8.87 2.43
C GLN A 80 3.18 -10.09 2.14
N LYS A 81 2.00 -9.91 1.53
CA LYS A 81 1.07 -11.01 1.23
C LYS A 81 1.58 -11.93 0.13
N VAL A 82 2.20 -11.38 -0.91
CA VAL A 82 2.75 -12.14 -2.05
C VAL A 82 4.09 -12.78 -1.70
N GLY A 83 4.86 -12.15 -0.80
CA GLY A 83 6.15 -12.64 -0.35
C GLY A 83 7.20 -12.67 -1.47
N GLU A 84 7.98 -13.74 -1.55
CA GLU A 84 9.11 -13.87 -2.49
C GLU A 84 8.70 -13.74 -3.96
N ARG A 85 7.46 -14.08 -4.30
CA ARG A 85 6.91 -13.96 -5.66
C ARG A 85 6.49 -12.55 -6.04
N SER A 86 6.70 -11.57 -5.16
CA SER A 86 6.33 -10.16 -5.42
C SER A 86 7.16 -9.51 -6.52
N PHE A 87 8.35 -10.02 -6.78
CA PHE A 87 9.24 -9.52 -7.84
C PHE A 87 9.25 -10.47 -9.04
N SER A 88 9.26 -9.90 -10.25
CA SER A 88 9.39 -10.65 -11.49
C SER A 88 10.60 -10.16 -12.27
N PRO A 89 11.71 -10.93 -12.32
CA PRO A 89 12.90 -10.57 -13.11
C PRO A 89 12.58 -10.33 -14.57
N LYS A 90 11.68 -11.14 -15.14
CA LYS A 90 11.24 -11.00 -16.53
C LYS A 90 10.56 -9.66 -16.80
N GLN A 91 9.60 -9.26 -15.95
CA GLN A 91 8.90 -7.99 -16.11
C GLN A 91 9.82 -6.79 -15.89
N TRP A 92 10.74 -6.91 -14.94
CA TRP A 92 11.76 -5.88 -14.71
C TRP A 92 12.67 -5.69 -15.92
N TYR A 93 13.15 -6.80 -16.51
CA TYR A 93 14.05 -6.73 -17.63
C TYR A 93 13.38 -6.17 -18.90
N LEU A 94 12.17 -6.61 -19.21
CA LEU A 94 11.43 -6.23 -20.41
C LEU A 94 10.76 -4.85 -20.30
N GLY A 95 10.16 -4.54 -19.16
CA GLY A 95 9.29 -3.37 -19.02
C GLY A 95 9.64 -2.45 -17.85
N LYS A 96 10.74 -2.72 -17.11
CA LYS A 96 11.09 -1.99 -15.87
C LYS A 96 9.97 -1.99 -14.81
N VAL A 97 9.11 -3.03 -14.84
CA VAL A 97 8.05 -3.23 -13.86
C VAL A 97 8.61 -4.11 -12.75
N ALA A 98 8.77 -3.54 -11.56
CA ALA A 98 9.43 -4.21 -10.44
C ALA A 98 8.55 -5.30 -9.78
N PHE A 99 7.24 -5.29 -10.01
CA PHE A 99 6.29 -6.13 -9.31
C PHE A 99 5.65 -7.17 -10.22
N SER A 100 5.38 -8.34 -9.64
CA SER A 100 4.69 -9.42 -10.35
C SER A 100 3.19 -9.14 -10.51
N ASN A 101 2.55 -9.89 -11.40
CA ASN A 101 1.10 -9.82 -11.58
C ASN A 101 0.32 -10.14 -10.30
N GLU A 102 0.89 -10.90 -9.38
CA GLU A 102 0.26 -11.24 -8.10
C GLU A 102 0.12 -10.00 -7.21
N VAL A 103 1.12 -9.12 -7.21
CA VAL A 103 1.04 -7.83 -6.50
C VAL A 103 -0.05 -6.94 -7.07
N PHE A 104 -0.17 -6.88 -8.40
CA PHE A 104 -1.26 -6.11 -9.04
C PHE A 104 -2.64 -6.69 -8.74
N LYS A 105 -2.79 -8.02 -8.59
CA LYS A 105 -4.05 -8.62 -8.13
C LYS A 105 -4.45 -8.14 -6.74
N GLU A 106 -3.49 -8.09 -5.80
CA GLU A 106 -3.74 -7.55 -4.45
C GLU A 106 -4.13 -6.06 -4.50
N ALA A 107 -3.44 -5.26 -5.31
CA ALA A 107 -3.80 -3.86 -5.52
C ALA A 107 -5.25 -3.69 -6.02
N ILE A 108 -5.67 -4.52 -6.98
CA ILE A 108 -7.03 -4.51 -7.52
C ILE A 108 -8.05 -4.88 -6.43
N LEU A 109 -7.74 -5.86 -5.57
CA LEU A 109 -8.63 -6.24 -4.47
C LEU A 109 -8.82 -5.09 -3.48
N ASP A 110 -7.74 -4.40 -3.10
CA ASP A 110 -7.80 -3.25 -2.20
C ASP A 110 -8.61 -2.08 -2.82
N ILE A 111 -8.37 -1.78 -4.11
CA ILE A 111 -9.12 -0.73 -4.80
C ILE A 111 -10.61 -1.09 -4.89
N LYS A 112 -10.95 -2.34 -5.23
CA LYS A 112 -12.35 -2.79 -5.26
C LYS A 112 -13.01 -2.69 -3.89
N ALA A 113 -12.31 -3.11 -2.83
CA ALA A 113 -12.82 -2.98 -1.47
C ALA A 113 -13.05 -1.52 -1.08
N GLY A 114 -12.10 -0.64 -1.41
CA GLY A 114 -12.23 0.80 -1.20
C GLY A 114 -13.42 1.41 -1.93
N LEU A 115 -13.59 1.10 -3.23
CA LEU A 115 -14.73 1.55 -4.02
C LEU A 115 -16.07 1.05 -3.47
N SER A 116 -16.14 -0.23 -3.05
CA SER A 116 -17.34 -0.78 -2.42
C SER A 116 -17.66 -0.06 -1.11
N ALA A 117 -16.66 0.27 -0.31
CA ALA A 117 -16.83 1.02 0.93
C ALA A 117 -17.37 2.43 0.67
N LEU A 118 -16.79 3.15 -0.31
CA LEU A 118 -17.21 4.50 -0.69
C LEU A 118 -18.64 4.53 -1.25
N ASN A 119 -19.03 3.48 -1.96
CA ASN A 119 -20.40 3.34 -2.52
C ASN A 119 -21.42 2.79 -1.50
N GLY A 120 -21.06 2.66 -0.22
CA GLY A 120 -21.95 2.16 0.81
C GLY A 120 -22.25 0.66 0.74
N GLN A 121 -21.50 -0.08 -0.09
CA GLN A 121 -21.66 -1.54 -0.29
C GLN A 121 -20.80 -2.37 0.68
N ALA A 122 -20.02 -1.72 1.56
CA ALA A 122 -19.25 -2.42 2.55
C ALA A 122 -20.15 -3.02 3.63
N ARG A 123 -19.83 -4.25 4.05
CA ARG A 123 -20.49 -4.89 5.19
C ARG A 123 -20.16 -4.13 6.45
N LYS A 124 -21.19 -3.65 7.17
CA LYS A 124 -21.03 -2.87 8.40
C LYS A 124 -20.88 -3.75 9.63
N LEU A 125 -21.36 -4.98 9.58
CA LEU A 125 -21.32 -5.94 10.68
C LEU A 125 -21.20 -7.36 10.09
N LEU A 126 -20.33 -8.16 10.67
CA LEU A 126 -20.27 -9.60 10.49
C LEU A 126 -20.49 -10.23 11.86
N VAL A 127 -21.58 -10.97 12.01
CA VAL A 127 -21.85 -11.79 13.19
C VAL A 127 -21.50 -13.24 12.80
N VAL A 128 -20.60 -13.84 13.55
CA VAL A 128 -20.15 -15.22 13.31
C VAL A 128 -20.27 -15.96 14.63
N ASP A 129 -20.90 -17.13 14.58
CA ASP A 129 -20.84 -18.08 15.65
C ASP A 129 -19.42 -18.67 15.73
N LEU A 130 -18.92 -18.86 16.92
CA LEU A 130 -17.55 -19.32 17.14
C LEU A 130 -17.47 -20.84 17.07
N ASP A 131 -18.39 -21.52 17.78
CA ASP A 131 -18.37 -22.96 17.91
C ASP A 131 -18.86 -23.61 16.61
N ASP A 132 -18.20 -24.69 16.19
CA ASP A 132 -18.45 -25.42 14.93
C ASP A 132 -18.50 -24.54 13.64
N THR A 133 -18.24 -23.26 13.75
CA THR A 133 -18.24 -22.32 12.61
C THR A 133 -16.84 -21.82 12.27
N LEU A 134 -16.05 -21.38 13.27
CA LEU A 134 -14.66 -20.91 13.09
C LEU A 134 -13.64 -21.97 13.52
N TRP A 135 -14.02 -22.87 14.40
CA TRP A 135 -13.24 -24.06 14.78
C TRP A 135 -14.19 -25.24 15.07
N GLY A 136 -13.69 -26.45 14.90
CA GLY A 136 -14.45 -27.63 15.19
C GLY A 136 -14.56 -27.86 16.72
N GLY A 137 -15.78 -28.06 17.23
CA GLY A 137 -16.09 -28.29 18.62
C GLY A 137 -16.52 -27.04 19.41
N VAL A 138 -16.97 -27.24 20.62
CA VAL A 138 -17.42 -26.22 21.57
C VAL A 138 -16.28 -25.89 22.53
N VAL A 139 -15.95 -24.61 22.68
CA VAL A 139 -14.88 -24.16 23.59
C VAL A 139 -15.34 -24.38 25.04
N GLY A 140 -14.66 -25.27 25.76
CA GLY A 140 -14.93 -25.58 27.17
C GLY A 140 -15.51 -26.94 27.47
N GLU A 141 -15.80 -27.75 26.45
CA GLU A 141 -16.07 -29.19 26.60
C GLU A 141 -14.77 -30.00 26.36
N VAL A 142 -14.00 -30.22 27.43
CA VAL A 142 -12.89 -31.17 27.48
C VAL A 142 -13.21 -32.24 28.48
#